data_3f143114a665a3a6911b080f286fcae7
#
_entry.id   3f143114a665a3a6911b080f286fcae7
#
_cell.length_a   1.000
_cell.length_b   1.000
_cell.length_c   1.000
_cell.angle_alpha   90.00
_cell.angle_beta   90.00
_cell.angle_gamma   90.00
#
_symmetry.space_group_name_H-M   'P 1'
#
loop_
_entity.id
_entity.type
_entity.pdbx_description
1 polymer ?
#
loop_
_entity_poly.entity_id
_entity_poly.type
_entity_poly.pdbx_seq_one_letter_code
_entity_poly.pdbx_strand_id
1 'polypeptide(L)'
;MAKSRDPFFKALDNIRERARAGGYAPGQSIVIVEEARRLDLSTTPVREALAWLCGEGLIERGPAGGFLAARLDAGAVRDRYDLRLAYLSAAIDLTAGLPAYGRSPARDGAAVADLQDLFESLVRRTGNGALLDAYHRVDGQLTPFRSAERRIFADLDAEADDLLELAATRANGDLRDGLRAYHYRR
;
A
#
# COMPACT_ATOMS: atom_id res chain seq x y z
N MET A 1 -26.82 19.99 -4.40
CA MET A 1 -26.36 19.86 -3.00
C MET A 1 -25.42 18.67 -2.94
N ALA A 2 -24.12 18.89 -2.75
CA ALA A 2 -23.15 17.81 -2.57
C ALA A 2 -23.53 17.04 -1.31
N LYS A 3 -23.73 15.72 -1.44
CA LYS A 3 -23.95 14.80 -0.33
C LYS A 3 -22.74 14.92 0.61
N SER A 4 -22.92 15.53 1.78
CA SER A 4 -21.85 15.58 2.80
C SER A 4 -21.38 14.16 3.04
N ARG A 5 -20.10 13.85 2.76
CA ARG A 5 -19.52 12.55 3.12
C ARG A 5 -19.69 12.37 4.61
N ASP A 6 -20.11 11.17 5.01
CA ASP A 6 -20.20 10.76 6.42
C ASP A 6 -18.91 11.19 7.16
N PRO A 7 -19.01 11.88 8.29
CA PRO A 7 -17.85 12.33 9.07
C PRO A 7 -16.83 11.23 9.39
N PHE A 8 -17.29 9.98 9.57
CA PHE A 8 -16.42 8.83 9.76
C PHE A 8 -15.55 8.58 8.52
N PHE A 9 -16.13 8.50 7.32
CA PHE A 9 -15.36 8.27 6.10
C PHE A 9 -14.45 9.47 5.78
N LYS A 10 -14.87 10.70 6.08
CA LYS A 10 -13.99 11.87 5.95
C LYS A 10 -12.76 11.74 6.86
N ALA A 11 -12.94 11.34 8.11
CA ALA A 11 -11.84 11.13 9.04
C ALA A 11 -10.95 9.96 8.60
N LEU A 12 -11.56 8.83 8.24
CA LEU A 12 -10.87 7.61 7.83
C LEU A 12 -9.95 7.84 6.63
N ASP A 13 -10.48 8.43 5.56
CA ASP A 13 -9.72 8.66 4.33
C ASP A 13 -8.56 9.64 4.56
N ASN A 14 -8.82 10.75 5.28
CA ASN A 14 -7.79 11.76 5.55
C ASN A 14 -6.65 11.24 6.45
N ILE A 15 -7.00 10.50 7.51
CA ILE A 15 -6.00 9.96 8.44
C ILE A 15 -5.22 8.83 7.76
N ARG A 16 -5.88 7.98 6.97
CA ARG A 16 -5.24 6.93 6.17
C ARG A 16 -4.23 7.50 5.18
N GLU A 17 -4.64 8.50 4.41
CA GLU A 17 -3.75 9.17 3.47
C GLU A 17 -2.55 9.79 4.17
N ARG A 18 -2.78 10.52 5.28
CA ARG A 18 -1.69 11.10 6.07
C ARG A 18 -0.73 10.05 6.62
N ALA A 19 -1.24 8.94 7.14
CA ALA A 19 -0.41 7.85 7.64
C ALA A 19 0.45 7.24 6.52
N ARG A 20 -0.14 6.98 5.36
CA ARG A 20 0.55 6.46 4.17
C ARG A 20 1.59 7.43 3.61
N ALA A 21 1.32 8.73 3.64
CA ALA A 21 2.26 9.77 3.21
C ALA A 21 3.40 10.02 4.21
N GLY A 22 3.46 9.26 5.33
CA GLY A 22 4.47 9.48 6.38
C GLY A 22 4.26 10.76 7.19
N GLY A 23 3.03 11.27 7.22
CA GLY A 23 2.67 12.49 7.96
C GLY A 23 2.62 12.32 9.48
N TYR A 24 2.91 11.11 9.97
CA TYR A 24 3.18 10.80 11.36
C TYR A 24 4.53 10.10 11.45
N ALA A 25 5.36 10.50 12.40
CA ALA A 25 6.61 9.77 12.66
C ALA A 25 6.30 8.37 13.25
N PRO A 26 7.08 7.32 12.95
CA PRO A 26 6.89 6.01 13.52
C PRO A 26 6.83 6.02 15.06
N GLY A 27 5.74 5.49 15.62
CA GLY A 27 5.47 5.50 17.07
C GLY A 27 5.01 6.86 17.63
N GLN A 28 4.78 7.85 16.79
CA GLN A 28 4.24 9.15 17.22
C GLN A 28 2.84 8.98 17.79
N SER A 29 2.57 9.60 18.95
CA SER A 29 1.23 9.67 19.53
C SER A 29 0.32 10.54 18.66
N ILE A 30 -0.88 10.02 18.38
CA ILE A 30 -1.90 10.72 17.60
C ILE A 30 -2.94 11.28 18.55
N VAL A 31 -2.95 12.62 18.67
CA VAL A 31 -3.85 13.33 19.58
C VAL A 31 -5.21 13.53 18.89
N ILE A 32 -6.23 12.83 19.36
CA ILE A 32 -7.57 12.81 18.75
C ILE A 32 -8.15 14.22 18.60
N VAL A 33 -7.97 15.09 19.61
CA VAL A 33 -8.50 16.46 19.60
C VAL A 33 -7.83 17.32 18.53
N GLU A 34 -6.54 17.13 18.29
CA GLU A 34 -5.79 17.84 17.25
C GLU A 34 -6.23 17.40 15.85
N GLU A 35 -6.37 16.09 15.63
CA GLU A 35 -6.89 15.56 14.37
C GLU A 35 -8.34 15.99 14.11
N ALA A 36 -9.18 15.99 15.12
CA ALA A 36 -10.55 16.46 15.02
C ALA A 36 -10.61 17.96 14.61
N ARG A 37 -9.78 18.79 15.23
CA ARG A 37 -9.65 20.22 14.88
C ARG A 37 -9.14 20.40 13.46
N ARG A 38 -8.11 19.66 13.05
CA ARG A 38 -7.54 19.70 11.69
C ARG A 38 -8.56 19.37 10.61
N LEU A 39 -9.45 18.42 10.90
CA LEU A 39 -10.44 17.92 9.95
C LEU A 39 -11.78 18.67 10.00
N ASP A 40 -11.93 19.58 10.98
CA ASP A 40 -13.21 20.23 11.29
C ASP A 40 -14.32 19.19 11.56
N LEU A 41 -14.01 18.27 12.52
CA LEU A 41 -14.90 17.20 12.96
C LEU A 41 -14.95 17.13 14.49
N SER A 42 -15.96 16.42 15.00
CA SER A 42 -15.98 16.01 16.42
C SER A 42 -14.97 14.88 16.67
N THR A 43 -14.65 14.61 17.92
CA THR A 43 -13.68 13.57 18.32
C THR A 43 -14.20 12.14 18.10
N THR A 44 -15.51 11.93 18.02
CA THR A 44 -16.11 10.59 17.86
C THR A 44 -15.72 9.95 16.52
N PRO A 45 -16.01 10.53 15.35
CA PRO A 45 -15.65 9.92 14.06
C PRO A 45 -14.12 9.77 13.89
N VAL A 46 -13.34 10.67 14.48
CA VAL A 46 -11.86 10.55 14.47
C VAL A 46 -11.39 9.34 15.28
N ARG A 47 -11.98 9.12 16.47
CA ARG A 47 -11.66 7.95 17.29
C ARG A 47 -12.03 6.64 16.61
N GLU A 48 -13.20 6.60 15.97
CA GLU A 48 -13.67 5.45 15.21
C GLU A 48 -12.74 5.16 14.00
N ALA A 49 -12.36 6.18 13.25
CA ALA A 49 -11.43 6.07 12.15
C ALA A 49 -10.05 5.54 12.60
N LEU A 50 -9.50 6.07 13.70
CA LEU A 50 -8.24 5.59 14.26
C LEU A 50 -8.35 4.12 14.72
N ALA A 51 -9.48 3.75 15.35
CA ALA A 51 -9.72 2.35 15.74
C ALA A 51 -9.81 1.42 14.52
N TRP A 52 -10.42 1.87 13.43
CA TRP A 52 -10.47 1.14 12.17
C TRP A 52 -9.07 0.94 11.58
N LEU A 53 -8.26 2.01 11.55
CA LEU A 53 -6.89 1.99 11.02
C LEU A 53 -5.93 1.12 11.85
N CYS A 54 -6.25 0.82 13.12
CA CYS A 54 -5.55 -0.22 13.88
C CYS A 54 -5.75 -1.61 13.23
N GLY A 55 -6.95 -1.90 12.73
CA GLY A 55 -7.21 -3.14 11.99
C GLY A 55 -6.46 -3.23 10.66
N GLU A 56 -6.13 -2.09 10.06
CA GLU A 56 -5.29 -2.03 8.84
C GLU A 56 -3.78 -2.09 9.15
N GLY A 57 -3.38 -1.95 10.43
CA GLY A 57 -1.98 -1.95 10.85
C GLY A 57 -1.22 -0.67 10.49
N LEU A 58 -1.93 0.42 10.18
CA LEU A 58 -1.34 1.75 9.98
C LEU A 58 -1.21 2.53 11.29
N ILE A 59 -2.04 2.19 12.26
CA ILE A 59 -2.12 2.77 13.59
C ILE A 59 -2.05 1.64 14.61
N GLU A 60 -1.51 1.91 15.78
CA GLU A 60 -1.41 0.98 16.91
C GLU A 60 -2.12 1.55 18.15
N ARG A 61 -2.58 0.67 19.02
CA ARG A 61 -3.04 1.05 20.35
C ARG A 61 -1.84 1.28 21.24
N GLY A 62 -1.75 2.44 21.86
CA GLY A 62 -0.72 2.72 22.86
C GLY A 62 -0.89 1.87 24.13
N PRO A 63 0.20 1.50 24.81
CA PRO A 63 0.15 0.68 26.04
C PRO A 63 -0.58 1.37 27.19
N ALA A 64 -0.57 2.68 27.24
CA ALA A 64 -1.33 3.50 28.21
C ALA A 64 -2.70 3.96 27.66
N GLY A 65 -3.16 3.38 26.56
CA GLY A 65 -4.31 3.85 25.80
C GLY A 65 -3.94 4.86 24.72
N GLY A 66 -4.94 5.33 23.96
CA GLY A 66 -4.73 6.23 22.84
C GLY A 66 -4.27 5.51 21.57
N PHE A 67 -3.72 6.27 20.63
CA PHE A 67 -3.31 5.79 19.32
C PHE A 67 -1.90 6.27 18.97
N LEU A 68 -1.13 5.41 18.35
CA LEU A 68 0.22 5.67 17.87
C LEU A 68 0.29 5.36 16.37
N ALA A 69 1.10 6.09 15.63
CA ALA A 69 1.48 5.67 14.30
C ALA A 69 2.25 4.35 14.37
N ALA A 70 1.93 3.41 13.49
CA ALA A 70 2.59 2.10 13.49
C ALA A 70 4.11 2.24 13.35
N ARG A 71 4.82 1.40 14.09
CA ARG A 71 6.28 1.29 14.02
C ARG A 71 6.63 -0.07 13.46
N LEU A 72 7.17 -0.07 12.25
CA LEU A 72 7.74 -1.28 11.67
C LEU A 72 9.27 -1.22 11.79
N ASP A 73 9.85 -2.24 12.42
CA ASP A 73 11.28 -2.48 12.34
C ASP A 73 11.66 -3.11 10.99
N ALA A 74 12.94 -3.26 10.73
CA ALA A 74 13.44 -3.79 9.46
C ALA A 74 12.94 -5.23 9.19
N GLY A 75 12.81 -6.07 10.22
CA GLY A 75 12.26 -7.42 10.09
C GLY A 75 10.79 -7.38 9.68
N ALA A 76 9.99 -6.59 10.38
CA ALA A 76 8.58 -6.42 10.07
C ALA A 76 8.33 -5.81 8.67
N VAL A 77 9.21 -4.94 8.19
CA VAL A 77 9.14 -4.42 6.80
C VAL A 77 9.43 -5.54 5.81
N ARG A 78 10.50 -6.33 6.04
CA ARG A 78 10.84 -7.48 5.18
C ARG A 78 9.69 -8.49 5.10
N ASP A 79 9.11 -8.86 6.25
CA ASP A 79 7.97 -9.80 6.30
C ASP A 79 6.80 -9.31 5.41
N ARG A 80 6.60 -7.99 5.32
CA ARG A 80 5.55 -7.41 4.48
C ARG A 80 5.89 -7.44 2.99
N TYR A 81 7.16 -7.26 2.63
CA TYR A 81 7.60 -7.47 1.25
C TYR A 81 7.45 -8.93 0.85
N ASP A 82 7.81 -9.88 1.71
CA ASP A 82 7.64 -11.32 1.46
C ASP A 82 6.16 -11.69 1.31
N LEU A 83 5.30 -11.15 2.16
CA LEU A 83 3.86 -11.39 2.09
C LEU A 83 3.25 -10.77 0.81
N ARG A 84 3.67 -9.57 0.42
CA ARG A 84 3.23 -8.96 -0.84
C ARG A 84 3.66 -9.80 -2.03
N LEU A 85 4.90 -10.28 -2.06
CA LEU A 85 5.39 -11.20 -3.09
C LEU A 85 4.54 -12.48 -3.16
N ALA A 86 4.17 -13.05 -2.02
CA ALA A 86 3.31 -14.23 -1.97
C ALA A 86 1.93 -13.95 -2.60
N TYR A 87 1.31 -12.80 -2.33
CA TYR A 87 0.04 -12.42 -2.95
C TYR A 87 0.16 -12.21 -4.46
N LEU A 88 1.21 -11.55 -4.94
CA LEU A 88 1.45 -11.36 -6.35
C LEU A 88 1.72 -12.69 -7.08
N SER A 89 2.49 -13.58 -6.45
CA SER A 89 2.75 -14.93 -6.98
C SER A 89 1.46 -15.75 -7.08
N ALA A 90 0.64 -15.72 -6.03
CA ALA A 90 -0.67 -16.37 -6.04
C ALA A 90 -1.60 -15.79 -7.13
N ALA A 91 -1.56 -14.47 -7.34
CA ALA A 91 -2.34 -13.82 -8.39
C ALA A 91 -1.93 -14.30 -9.80
N ILE A 92 -0.62 -14.43 -10.05
CA ILE A 92 -0.10 -14.98 -11.32
C ILE A 92 -0.59 -16.43 -11.50
N ASP A 93 -0.53 -17.27 -10.45
CA ASP A 93 -0.99 -18.67 -10.52
C ASP A 93 -2.50 -18.76 -10.81
N LEU A 94 -3.31 -17.98 -10.11
CA LEU A 94 -4.77 -17.96 -10.26
C LEU A 94 -5.22 -17.42 -11.62
N THR A 95 -4.38 -16.64 -12.28
CA THR A 95 -4.66 -16.06 -13.60
C THR A 95 -3.89 -16.73 -14.73
N ALA A 96 -3.23 -17.85 -14.47
CA ALA A 96 -2.54 -18.63 -15.49
C ALA A 96 -3.54 -19.05 -16.61
N GLY A 97 -3.16 -18.75 -17.87
CA GLY A 97 -4.01 -19.01 -19.04
C GLY A 97 -4.92 -17.85 -19.46
N LEU A 98 -5.04 -16.79 -18.66
CA LEU A 98 -5.68 -15.56 -19.11
C LEU A 98 -4.78 -14.78 -20.10
N PRO A 99 -5.35 -13.90 -20.96
CA PRO A 99 -4.53 -13.05 -21.84
C PRO A 99 -3.49 -12.24 -21.06
N ALA A 100 -2.36 -11.88 -21.68
CA ALA A 100 -1.33 -11.05 -21.07
C ALA A 100 -1.89 -9.71 -20.54
N TYR A 101 -1.19 -9.11 -19.57
CA TYR A 101 -1.50 -7.77 -19.08
C TYR A 101 -1.29 -6.78 -20.22
N GLY A 102 -2.33 -6.09 -20.63
CA GLY A 102 -2.19 -4.98 -21.57
C GLY A 102 -1.31 -3.90 -20.94
N ARG A 103 -0.36 -3.35 -21.70
CA ARG A 103 0.39 -2.17 -21.27
C ARG A 103 -0.61 -1.04 -21.04
N SER A 104 -0.74 -0.55 -19.81
CA SER A 104 -1.40 0.73 -19.58
C SER A 104 -0.61 1.79 -20.34
N PRO A 105 -1.23 2.74 -21.06
CA PRO A 105 -0.49 3.78 -21.73
C PRO A 105 0.39 4.50 -20.72
N ALA A 106 1.72 4.52 -20.98
CA ALA A 106 2.68 5.18 -20.12
C ALA A 106 2.20 6.60 -19.80
N ARG A 107 2.01 6.90 -18.52
CA ARG A 107 1.84 8.27 -18.06
C ARG A 107 3.23 8.86 -17.92
N ASP A 108 3.49 9.97 -18.60
CA ASP A 108 4.76 10.67 -18.54
C ASP A 108 5.22 10.86 -17.07
N GLY A 109 6.31 10.22 -16.72
CA GLY A 109 7.11 10.53 -15.54
C GLY A 109 6.91 9.64 -14.31
N ALA A 110 6.39 8.41 -14.40
CA ALA A 110 6.14 7.62 -13.21
C ALA A 110 6.20 6.09 -13.39
N ALA A 111 7.31 5.55 -13.91
CA ALA A 111 7.49 4.08 -14.02
C ALA A 111 7.20 3.36 -12.69
N VAL A 112 7.65 3.94 -11.55
CA VAL A 112 7.36 3.41 -10.20
C VAL A 112 5.87 3.48 -9.85
N ALA A 113 5.12 4.49 -10.28
CA ALA A 113 3.67 4.56 -10.07
C ALA A 113 2.93 3.54 -10.94
N ASP A 114 3.35 3.41 -12.21
CA ASP A 114 2.80 2.41 -13.14
C ASP A 114 3.07 0.98 -12.63
N LEU A 115 4.20 0.74 -11.95
CA LEU A 115 4.50 -0.54 -11.29
C LEU A 115 3.53 -0.86 -10.15
N GLN A 116 3.12 0.14 -9.35
CA GLN A 116 2.13 -0.09 -8.30
C GLN A 116 0.74 -0.40 -8.90
N ASP A 117 0.38 0.29 -9.97
CA ASP A 117 -0.84 0.01 -10.73
C ASP A 117 -0.78 -1.40 -11.35
N LEU A 118 0.38 -1.84 -11.83
CA LEU A 118 0.59 -3.22 -12.28
C LEU A 118 0.34 -4.22 -11.16
N PHE A 119 0.94 -4.03 -9.98
CA PHE A 119 0.77 -4.94 -8.85
C PHE A 119 -0.69 -5.07 -8.43
N GLU A 120 -1.40 -3.94 -8.32
CA GLU A 120 -2.83 -3.96 -8.03
C GLU A 120 -3.63 -4.66 -9.14
N SER A 121 -3.32 -4.41 -10.40
CA SER A 121 -4.01 -5.02 -11.54
C SER A 121 -3.82 -6.54 -11.58
N LEU A 122 -2.63 -7.04 -11.23
CA LEU A 122 -2.33 -8.47 -11.09
C LEU A 122 -3.30 -9.13 -10.12
N VAL A 123 -3.45 -8.55 -8.94
CA VAL A 123 -4.33 -9.10 -7.90
C VAL A 123 -5.81 -8.93 -8.27
N ARG A 124 -6.20 -7.76 -8.78
CA ARG A 124 -7.59 -7.46 -9.17
C ARG A 124 -8.12 -8.41 -10.24
N ARG A 125 -7.26 -8.83 -11.19
CA ARG A 125 -7.62 -9.80 -12.25
C ARG A 125 -8.01 -11.16 -11.74
N THR A 126 -7.61 -11.55 -10.54
CA THR A 126 -8.03 -12.85 -9.96
C THR A 126 -9.54 -12.92 -9.71
N GLY A 127 -10.23 -11.78 -9.62
CA GLY A 127 -11.61 -11.69 -9.17
C GLY A 127 -11.81 -12.07 -7.69
N ASN A 128 -10.73 -12.35 -6.96
CA ASN A 128 -10.76 -12.73 -5.55
C ASN A 128 -10.70 -11.50 -4.65
N GLY A 129 -11.86 -11.06 -4.15
CA GLY A 129 -11.96 -9.88 -3.28
C GLY A 129 -11.16 -10.02 -1.98
N ALA A 130 -11.13 -11.21 -1.38
CA ALA A 130 -10.37 -11.44 -0.14
C ALA A 130 -8.85 -11.29 -0.36
N LEU A 131 -8.34 -11.76 -1.50
CA LEU A 131 -6.93 -11.57 -1.87
C LEU A 131 -6.62 -10.09 -2.13
N LEU A 132 -7.53 -9.37 -2.79
CA LEU A 132 -7.37 -7.94 -3.05
C LEU A 132 -7.35 -7.13 -1.76
N ASP A 133 -8.25 -7.41 -0.82
CA ASP A 133 -8.30 -6.75 0.48
C ASP A 133 -7.02 -7.01 1.30
N ALA A 134 -6.53 -8.24 1.30
CA ALA A 134 -5.28 -8.62 1.96
C ALA A 134 -4.07 -7.91 1.34
N TYR A 135 -4.01 -7.85 0.01
CA TYR A 135 -2.98 -7.11 -0.73
C TYR A 135 -3.00 -5.62 -0.38
N HIS A 136 -4.16 -4.96 -0.44
CA HIS A 136 -4.29 -3.54 -0.12
C HIS A 136 -3.83 -3.20 1.30
N ARG A 137 -4.08 -4.10 2.26
CA ARG A 137 -3.62 -3.93 3.63
C ARG A 137 -2.10 -3.91 3.71
N VAL A 138 -1.44 -4.90 3.13
CA VAL A 138 0.03 -5.02 3.15
C VAL A 138 0.68 -3.90 2.34
N ASP A 139 0.18 -3.62 1.15
CA ASP A 139 0.71 -2.56 0.30
C ASP A 139 0.56 -1.17 0.94
N GLY A 140 -0.57 -0.92 1.62
CA GLY A 140 -0.79 0.30 2.40
C GLY A 140 0.22 0.48 3.53
N GLN A 141 0.63 -0.60 4.21
CA GLN A 141 1.64 -0.58 5.26
C GLN A 141 3.05 -0.32 4.71
N LEU A 142 3.33 -0.69 3.46
CA LEU A 142 4.62 -0.44 2.78
C LEU A 142 4.71 0.96 2.17
N THR A 143 3.58 1.65 1.96
CA THR A 143 3.55 2.97 1.30
C THR A 143 4.46 4.02 1.96
N PRO A 144 4.57 4.14 3.30
CA PRO A 144 5.47 5.10 3.93
C PRO A 144 6.95 4.88 3.61
N PHE A 145 7.33 3.65 3.24
CA PHE A 145 8.74 3.29 2.96
C PHE A 145 9.16 3.61 1.52
N ARG A 146 8.23 3.84 0.60
CA ARG A 146 8.52 4.16 -0.81
C ARG A 146 9.38 5.42 -0.98
N SER A 147 9.24 6.41 -0.10
CA SER A 147 10.08 7.59 -0.11
C SER A 147 11.52 7.29 0.34
N ALA A 148 11.70 6.29 1.20
CA ALA A 148 13.02 5.82 1.60
C ALA A 148 13.68 5.00 0.48
N GLU A 149 12.93 4.16 -0.22
CA GLU A 149 13.41 3.42 -1.39
C GLU A 149 14.05 4.35 -2.43
N ARG A 150 13.39 5.47 -2.76
CA ARG A 150 13.91 6.48 -3.70
C ARG A 150 15.24 7.10 -3.29
N ARG A 151 15.59 7.07 -2.01
CA ARG A 151 16.88 7.56 -1.50
C ARG A 151 17.96 6.48 -1.47
N ILE A 152 17.56 5.22 -1.41
CA ILE A 152 18.46 4.07 -1.27
C ILE A 152 18.81 3.47 -2.64
N PHE A 153 17.83 3.37 -3.53
CA PHE A 153 17.97 2.74 -4.84
C PHE A 153 17.95 3.81 -5.93
N ALA A 154 19.07 3.97 -6.63
CA ALA A 154 19.22 4.96 -7.70
C ALA A 154 18.56 4.53 -9.02
N ASP A 155 18.26 3.25 -9.18
CA ASP A 155 17.80 2.58 -10.40
C ASP A 155 16.32 2.14 -10.35
N LEU A 156 15.51 2.76 -9.46
CA LEU A 156 14.11 2.37 -9.27
C LEU A 156 13.27 2.45 -10.54
N ASP A 157 13.50 3.47 -11.38
CA ASP A 157 12.71 3.64 -12.59
C ASP A 157 13.09 2.57 -13.63
N ALA A 158 14.38 2.22 -13.76
CA ALA A 158 14.83 1.14 -14.64
C ALA A 158 14.30 -0.22 -14.17
N GLU A 159 14.35 -0.51 -12.86
CA GLU A 159 13.79 -1.72 -12.27
C GLU A 159 12.28 -1.82 -12.50
N ALA A 160 11.57 -0.70 -12.42
CA ALA A 160 10.14 -0.64 -12.68
C ALA A 160 9.83 -0.88 -14.17
N ASP A 161 10.58 -0.26 -15.07
CA ASP A 161 10.43 -0.44 -16.52
C ASP A 161 10.67 -1.90 -16.93
N ASP A 162 11.70 -2.55 -16.39
CA ASP A 162 11.99 -3.97 -16.62
C ASP A 162 10.80 -4.86 -16.22
N LEU A 163 10.21 -4.62 -15.05
CA LEU A 163 9.05 -5.39 -14.58
C LEU A 163 7.79 -5.13 -15.40
N LEU A 164 7.59 -3.89 -15.86
CA LEU A 164 6.46 -3.53 -16.74
C LEU A 164 6.61 -4.21 -18.09
N GLU A 165 7.84 -4.30 -18.63
CA GLU A 165 8.12 -5.00 -19.87
C GLU A 165 7.89 -6.51 -19.74
N LEU A 166 8.37 -7.14 -18.65
CA LEU A 166 8.11 -8.55 -18.35
C LEU A 166 6.61 -8.85 -18.23
N ALA A 167 5.84 -7.95 -17.64
CA ALA A 167 4.40 -8.10 -17.53
C ALA A 167 3.67 -7.98 -18.88
N ALA A 168 4.20 -7.21 -19.81
CA ALA A 168 3.66 -7.05 -21.16
C ALA A 168 3.93 -8.27 -22.04
N THR A 169 4.98 -9.04 -21.74
CA THR A 169 5.26 -10.33 -22.37
C THR A 169 4.41 -11.43 -21.73
N ARG A 170 4.16 -12.54 -22.41
CA ARG A 170 3.41 -13.66 -21.83
C ARG A 170 4.26 -14.61 -20.96
N ALA A 171 5.43 -14.17 -20.57
CA ALA A 171 6.40 -14.95 -19.82
C ALA A 171 6.13 -14.88 -18.29
N ASN A 172 5.07 -15.53 -17.82
CA ASN A 172 4.72 -15.54 -16.40
C ASN A 172 5.88 -16.04 -15.49
N GLY A 173 6.76 -16.88 -16.00
CA GLY A 173 7.96 -17.34 -15.29
C GLY A 173 8.92 -16.18 -15.03
N ASP A 174 9.26 -15.45 -16.09
CA ASP A 174 10.22 -14.32 -16.02
C ASP A 174 9.66 -13.19 -15.16
N LEU A 175 8.35 -12.88 -15.28
CA LEU A 175 7.69 -11.92 -14.40
C LEU A 175 7.78 -12.33 -12.93
N ARG A 176 7.56 -13.61 -12.61
CA ARG A 176 7.66 -14.12 -11.26
C ARG A 176 9.08 -13.99 -10.69
N ASP A 177 10.09 -14.30 -11.49
CA ASP A 177 11.49 -14.17 -11.08
C ASP A 177 11.89 -12.70 -10.93
N GLY A 178 11.43 -11.82 -11.80
CA GLY A 178 11.59 -10.37 -11.68
C GLY A 178 10.92 -9.82 -10.40
N LEU A 179 9.68 -10.23 -10.12
CA LEU A 179 9.00 -9.86 -8.86
C LEU A 179 9.75 -10.35 -7.63
N ARG A 180 10.30 -11.56 -7.67
CA ARG A 180 11.11 -12.11 -6.59
C ARG A 180 12.39 -11.29 -6.38
N ALA A 181 13.11 -10.97 -7.44
CA ALA A 181 14.31 -10.13 -7.37
C ALA A 181 13.99 -8.74 -6.80
N TYR A 182 12.91 -8.11 -7.28
CA TYR A 182 12.42 -6.82 -6.79
C TYR A 182 12.15 -6.84 -5.27
N HIS A 183 11.47 -7.88 -4.75
CA HIS A 183 11.10 -7.95 -3.34
C HIS A 183 12.28 -8.33 -2.44
N TYR A 184 13.18 -9.22 -2.88
CA TYR A 184 14.36 -9.63 -2.09
C TYR A 184 15.42 -8.55 -1.96
N ARG A 185 15.40 -7.56 -2.84
CA ARG A 185 16.30 -6.42 -2.78
C ARG A 185 15.93 -5.45 -1.64
N ARG A 186 14.69 -5.49 -1.20
CA ARG A 186 14.12 -4.60 -0.18
C ARG A 186 14.07 -5.25 1.18
#